data_9243701d27b510d4703b1d9addca98fd
#
_entry.id   9243701d27b510d4703b1d9addca98fd
#
_cell.length_a   1.000
_cell.length_b   1.000
_cell.length_c   1.000
_cell.angle_alpha   90.00
_cell.angle_beta   90.00
_cell.angle_gamma   90.00
#
_symmetry.space_group_name_H-M   'P 1'
#
loop_
_entity.id
_entity.type
_entity.pdbx_description
1 polymer ?
#
loop_
_entity_poly.entity_id
_entity_poly.type
_entity_poly.pdbx_seq_one_letter_code
_entity_poly.pdbx_strand_id
1 'polypeptide(L)'
;MSPVRRTVAPVVGFLLAAGLLAGCTIATGASSEVDCPVEESELLLLAAQAVPSATLLPCIEALPAGWSFGGSDVRSDNARFWLNSDRAGFHAVEVSLTRSCRTLGAVDVTSQTQEVGVQDLVLEFDLDPYTADRYLLFPGGCVTYRYRFAAGAEPALALEADQALTFGQRSTLVALVEEEFGLTLCGAGAPPCVDGS
;
A
#
# COMPACT_ATOMS: atom_id res chain seq x y z
N MET A 1 -33.54 86.23 10.11
CA MET A 1 -34.32 85.17 9.41
C MET A 1 -33.47 83.91 9.30
N SER A 2 -33.60 82.99 10.23
CA SER A 2 -32.85 81.76 10.22
C SER A 2 -33.79 80.61 10.45
N PRO A 3 -33.84 79.57 9.62
CA PRO A 3 -34.63 78.42 9.87
C PRO A 3 -33.89 77.38 10.69
N VAL A 4 -34.57 76.93 11.72
CA VAL A 4 -34.18 75.86 12.62
C VAL A 4 -34.20 74.51 11.86
N ARG A 5 -33.07 73.80 11.80
CA ARG A 5 -33.00 72.42 11.34
C ARG A 5 -33.14 71.47 12.53
N ARG A 6 -34.21 70.67 12.52
CA ARG A 6 -34.42 69.55 13.42
C ARG A 6 -33.54 68.35 13.02
N THR A 7 -32.67 67.95 13.90
CA THR A 7 -31.92 66.69 13.79
C THR A 7 -32.77 65.51 14.27
N VAL A 8 -32.99 64.57 13.39
CA VAL A 8 -33.60 63.28 13.69
C VAL A 8 -32.46 62.30 13.93
N ALA A 9 -32.40 61.71 15.13
CA ALA A 9 -31.44 60.66 15.46
C ALA A 9 -31.95 59.29 14.94
N PRO A 10 -31.11 58.51 14.28
CA PRO A 10 -31.43 57.13 13.96
C PRO A 10 -31.15 56.22 15.14
N VAL A 11 -32.14 55.45 15.52
CA VAL A 11 -32.04 54.31 16.45
C VAL A 11 -31.30 53.20 15.77
N VAL A 12 -30.07 52.92 16.25
CA VAL A 12 -29.27 51.78 15.79
C VAL A 12 -29.78 50.54 16.51
N GLY A 13 -30.51 49.71 15.76
CA GLY A 13 -30.92 48.38 16.22
C GLY A 13 -29.72 47.45 16.23
N PHE A 14 -29.39 46.98 17.42
CA PHE A 14 -28.36 45.99 17.64
C PHE A 14 -28.92 44.58 17.31
N LEU A 15 -28.68 44.09 16.10
CA LEU A 15 -28.96 42.70 15.73
C LEU A 15 -27.86 41.80 16.25
N LEU A 16 -28.14 41.07 17.31
CA LEU A 16 -27.36 39.95 17.81
C LEU A 16 -27.37 38.83 16.77
N ALA A 17 -26.32 38.72 15.96
CA ALA A 17 -26.05 37.55 15.13
C ALA A 17 -25.52 36.44 16.02
N ALA A 18 -26.37 35.48 16.40
CA ALA A 18 -25.99 34.23 17.01
C ALA A 18 -25.26 33.39 15.94
N GLY A 19 -23.90 33.43 15.97
CA GLY A 19 -23.06 32.59 15.16
C GLY A 19 -23.19 31.13 15.59
N LEU A 20 -23.85 30.34 14.76
CA LEU A 20 -23.79 28.88 14.82
C LEU A 20 -22.35 28.45 14.44
N LEU A 21 -21.55 28.20 15.46
CA LEU A 21 -20.29 27.42 15.30
C LEU A 21 -20.67 26.01 14.92
N ALA A 22 -20.82 25.75 13.61
CA ALA A 22 -20.80 24.41 13.07
C ALA A 22 -19.37 23.87 13.32
N GLY A 23 -19.21 23.14 14.42
CA GLY A 23 -18.00 22.38 14.69
C GLY A 23 -17.81 21.36 13.58
N CYS A 24 -16.84 21.56 12.71
CA CYS A 24 -16.29 20.49 11.90
C CYS A 24 -15.70 19.45 12.87
N THR A 25 -16.46 18.43 13.19
CA THR A 25 -15.89 17.20 13.74
C THR A 25 -15.02 16.63 12.63
N ILE A 26 -13.70 16.85 12.74
CA ILE A 26 -12.73 16.10 12.00
C ILE A 26 -12.91 14.66 12.49
N ALA A 27 -13.55 13.83 11.68
CA ALA A 27 -13.55 12.39 11.89
C ALA A 27 -12.11 11.92 11.72
N THR A 28 -11.32 11.94 12.80
CA THR A 28 -10.06 11.24 12.92
C THR A 28 -10.39 9.76 13.02
N GLY A 29 -10.41 9.08 11.90
CA GLY A 29 -10.74 7.65 11.82
C GLY A 29 -10.87 7.15 10.40
N ALA A 30 -10.23 7.76 9.43
CA ALA A 30 -9.91 7.05 8.23
C ALA A 30 -8.71 6.16 8.55
N SER A 31 -8.97 4.95 9.05
CA SER A 31 -8.08 3.84 8.73
C SER A 31 -7.97 3.89 7.22
N SER A 32 -6.80 4.20 6.70
CA SER A 32 -6.52 3.98 5.28
C SER A 32 -6.56 2.47 5.09
N GLU A 33 -7.76 1.94 4.87
CA GLU A 33 -7.93 0.61 4.35
C GLU A 33 -7.34 0.70 2.94
N VAL A 34 -6.10 0.26 2.83
CA VAL A 34 -5.41 0.21 1.54
C VAL A 34 -6.13 -0.87 0.76
N ASP A 35 -6.99 -0.42 -0.13
CA ASP A 35 -7.85 -1.28 -0.93
C ASP A 35 -7.02 -1.71 -2.15
N CYS A 36 -6.53 -2.96 -2.12
CA CYS A 36 -5.98 -3.56 -3.32
C CYS A 36 -7.08 -3.62 -4.39
N PRO A 37 -6.85 -3.15 -5.62
CA PRO A 37 -7.86 -3.19 -6.67
C PRO A 37 -8.42 -4.60 -6.86
N VAL A 38 -9.73 -4.73 -6.92
CA VAL A 38 -10.46 -6.01 -7.05
C VAL A 38 -10.02 -6.80 -8.30
N GLU A 39 -9.53 -6.11 -9.33
CA GLU A 39 -9.04 -6.73 -10.57
C GLU A 39 -7.82 -7.64 -10.36
N GLU A 40 -7.12 -7.54 -9.22
CA GLU A 40 -5.99 -8.40 -8.85
C GLU A 40 -6.35 -9.44 -7.78
N SER A 41 -7.62 -9.60 -7.46
CA SER A 41 -8.10 -10.51 -6.40
C SER A 41 -7.61 -11.96 -6.57
N GLU A 42 -7.47 -12.45 -7.81
CA GLU A 42 -6.94 -13.79 -8.08
C GLU A 42 -5.48 -13.94 -7.64
N LEU A 43 -4.63 -12.95 -7.94
CA LEU A 43 -3.23 -12.98 -7.54
C LEU A 43 -3.10 -12.90 -6.01
N LEU A 44 -3.89 -12.05 -5.37
CA LEU A 44 -3.92 -11.91 -3.91
C LEU A 44 -4.38 -13.21 -3.25
N LEU A 45 -5.41 -13.85 -3.78
CA LEU A 45 -5.91 -15.13 -3.27
C LEU A 45 -4.85 -16.23 -3.38
N LEU A 46 -4.20 -16.33 -4.55
CA LEU A 46 -3.13 -17.29 -4.77
C LEU A 46 -1.92 -17.01 -3.86
N ALA A 47 -1.54 -15.75 -3.69
CA ALA A 47 -0.47 -15.36 -2.78
C ALA A 47 -0.78 -15.70 -1.32
N ALA A 48 -2.03 -15.45 -0.90
CA ALA A 48 -2.51 -15.79 0.42
C ALA A 48 -2.49 -17.31 0.68
N GLN A 49 -2.79 -18.11 -0.32
CA GLN A 49 -2.72 -19.58 -0.24
C GLN A 49 -1.28 -20.08 -0.28
N ALA A 50 -0.42 -19.47 -1.07
CA ALA A 50 0.99 -19.83 -1.17
C ALA A 50 1.75 -19.61 0.14
N VAL A 51 1.46 -18.50 0.87
CA VAL A 51 2.10 -18.17 2.14
C VAL A 51 1.03 -17.96 3.23
N PRO A 52 0.47 -19.04 3.78
CA PRO A 52 -0.66 -18.97 4.71
C PRO A 52 -0.37 -18.22 6.02
N SER A 53 0.90 -18.10 6.40
CA SER A 53 1.34 -17.36 7.59
C SER A 53 1.37 -15.84 7.42
N ALA A 54 1.43 -15.34 6.18
CA ALA A 54 1.56 -13.91 5.90
C ALA A 54 0.31 -13.13 6.35
N THR A 55 0.50 -12.05 7.09
CA THR A 55 -0.58 -11.15 7.52
C THR A 55 -0.86 -10.06 6.50
N LEU A 56 0.15 -9.72 5.68
CA LEU A 56 0.10 -8.74 4.61
C LEU A 56 0.36 -9.42 3.26
N LEU A 57 -0.28 -8.93 2.21
CA LEU A 57 -0.17 -9.43 0.85
C LEU A 57 0.22 -8.27 -0.06
N PRO A 58 1.31 -8.38 -0.84
CA PRO A 58 1.71 -7.31 -1.74
C PRO A 58 0.72 -7.21 -2.91
N CYS A 59 0.34 -5.98 -3.25
CA CYS A 59 -0.51 -5.69 -4.40
C CYS A 59 -0.07 -4.43 -5.14
N ILE A 60 -0.58 -4.24 -6.33
CA ILE A 60 -0.35 -3.07 -7.16
C ILE A 60 -1.54 -2.11 -6.95
N GLU A 61 -1.28 -0.90 -6.45
CA GLU A 61 -2.33 0.10 -6.29
C GLU A 61 -2.64 0.79 -7.62
N ALA A 62 -1.59 1.35 -8.25
CA ALA A 62 -1.70 1.99 -9.57
C ALA A 62 -0.33 2.04 -10.24
N LEU A 63 -0.21 1.53 -11.46
CA LEU A 63 1.05 1.59 -12.19
C LEU A 63 1.28 2.99 -12.78
N PRO A 64 2.46 3.60 -12.54
CA PRO A 64 2.84 4.85 -13.20
C PRO A 64 2.96 4.70 -14.72
N ALA A 65 2.94 5.82 -15.44
CA ALA A 65 3.12 5.81 -16.90
C ALA A 65 4.44 5.13 -17.29
N GLY A 66 4.39 4.24 -18.25
CA GLY A 66 5.54 3.46 -18.71
C GLY A 66 5.84 2.20 -17.89
N TRP A 67 5.03 1.92 -16.86
CA TRP A 67 5.09 0.66 -16.13
C TRP A 67 3.93 -0.26 -16.53
N SER A 68 4.17 -1.57 -16.46
CA SER A 68 3.16 -2.59 -16.77
C SER A 68 3.39 -3.85 -15.96
N PHE A 69 2.31 -4.60 -15.71
CA PHE A 69 2.40 -5.92 -15.11
C PHE A 69 3.10 -6.90 -16.05
N GLY A 70 4.13 -7.59 -15.58
CA GLY A 70 4.97 -8.49 -16.37
C GLY A 70 4.62 -9.97 -16.25
N GLY A 71 3.67 -10.30 -15.37
CA GLY A 71 3.25 -11.68 -15.08
C GLY A 71 3.50 -12.09 -13.65
N SER A 72 3.06 -13.30 -13.30
CA SER A 72 3.20 -13.86 -11.95
C SER A 72 3.59 -15.34 -11.99
N ASP A 73 4.18 -15.82 -10.88
CA ASP A 73 4.45 -17.25 -10.64
C ASP A 73 4.19 -17.52 -9.15
N VAL A 74 3.23 -18.40 -8.88
CA VAL A 74 2.82 -18.73 -7.51
C VAL A 74 3.05 -20.20 -7.27
N ARG A 75 3.78 -20.50 -6.19
CA ARG A 75 4.11 -21.85 -5.75
C ARG A 75 3.95 -21.95 -4.25
N SER A 76 4.00 -23.16 -3.72
CA SER A 76 4.04 -23.39 -2.27
C SER A 76 5.17 -22.59 -1.62
N ASP A 77 4.86 -21.84 -0.57
CA ASP A 77 5.78 -20.96 0.20
C ASP A 77 6.37 -19.76 -0.57
N ASN A 78 5.92 -19.51 -1.82
CA ASN A 78 6.40 -18.37 -2.63
C ASN A 78 5.32 -17.86 -3.59
N ALA A 79 5.00 -16.59 -3.53
CA ALA A 79 4.22 -15.91 -4.55
C ALA A 79 5.03 -14.73 -5.08
N ARG A 80 5.15 -14.60 -6.40
CA ARG A 80 5.90 -13.50 -7.02
C ARG A 80 5.22 -12.99 -8.27
N PHE A 81 5.47 -11.72 -8.55
CA PHE A 81 5.09 -11.07 -9.80
C PHE A 81 6.16 -10.09 -10.24
N TRP A 82 6.09 -9.65 -11.49
CA TRP A 82 7.07 -8.74 -12.07
C TRP A 82 6.40 -7.49 -12.62
N LEU A 83 7.13 -6.39 -12.53
CA LEU A 83 6.81 -5.16 -13.22
C LEU A 83 7.84 -4.91 -14.32
N ASN A 84 7.35 -4.55 -15.50
CA ASN A 84 8.15 -4.05 -16.61
C ASN A 84 8.11 -2.53 -16.63
N SER A 85 9.15 -1.91 -17.15
CA SER A 85 9.18 -0.47 -17.41
C SER A 85 9.83 -0.19 -18.76
N ASP A 86 9.28 0.76 -19.52
CA ASP A 86 9.86 1.24 -20.77
C ASP A 86 11.20 1.97 -20.56
N ARG A 87 11.46 2.43 -19.32
CA ARG A 87 12.69 3.14 -18.92
C ARG A 87 13.66 2.25 -18.12
N ALA A 88 13.15 1.38 -17.26
CA ALA A 88 13.98 0.52 -16.42
C ALA A 88 14.21 -0.88 -17.01
N GLY A 89 13.42 -1.31 -18.00
CA GLY A 89 13.59 -2.57 -18.72
C GLY A 89 12.54 -3.63 -18.39
N PHE A 90 12.76 -4.81 -18.97
CA PHE A 90 11.90 -5.99 -18.78
C PHE A 90 12.20 -6.62 -17.41
N HIS A 91 11.15 -7.02 -16.67
CA HIS A 91 11.25 -7.53 -15.30
C HIS A 91 12.09 -6.62 -14.40
N ALA A 92 11.89 -5.30 -14.55
CA ALA A 92 12.66 -4.29 -13.82
C ALA A 92 12.51 -4.44 -12.31
N VAL A 93 11.34 -4.87 -11.83
CA VAL A 93 11.08 -5.19 -10.43
C VAL A 93 10.44 -6.56 -10.33
N GLU A 94 11.01 -7.42 -9.49
CA GLU A 94 10.37 -8.65 -9.00
C GLU A 94 9.88 -8.41 -7.58
N VAL A 95 8.61 -8.61 -7.34
CA VAL A 95 7.99 -8.60 -6.01
C VAL A 95 7.75 -10.04 -5.59
N SER A 96 8.29 -10.48 -4.46
CA SER A 96 8.10 -11.84 -3.98
C SER A 96 7.69 -11.88 -2.51
N LEU A 97 6.61 -12.59 -2.21
CA LEU A 97 6.13 -12.89 -0.87
C LEU A 97 6.63 -14.28 -0.47
N THR A 98 7.28 -14.35 0.69
CA THR A 98 7.75 -15.60 1.29
C THR A 98 7.50 -15.58 2.79
N ARG A 99 7.65 -16.73 3.45
CA ARG A 99 7.53 -16.79 4.91
C ARG A 99 8.65 -16.05 5.64
N SER A 100 9.83 -15.97 5.05
CA SER A 100 11.00 -15.29 5.62
C SER A 100 12.00 -14.90 4.54
N CYS A 101 12.72 -13.80 4.74
CA CYS A 101 13.77 -13.32 3.84
C CYS A 101 15.16 -13.53 4.43
N ARG A 102 16.15 -13.60 3.53
CA ARG A 102 17.56 -13.53 3.91
C ARG A 102 18.03 -12.09 3.79
N THR A 103 18.17 -11.41 4.92
CA THR A 103 18.50 -9.98 4.99
C THR A 103 19.94 -9.69 5.37
N LEU A 104 20.84 -10.68 5.23
CA LEU A 104 22.25 -10.52 5.60
C LEU A 104 22.90 -9.39 4.80
N GLY A 105 23.42 -8.40 5.51
CA GLY A 105 24.06 -7.22 4.92
C GLY A 105 23.09 -6.08 4.60
N ALA A 106 21.79 -6.28 4.71
CA ALA A 106 20.82 -5.22 4.51
C ALA A 106 20.83 -4.22 5.69
N VAL A 107 20.57 -2.96 5.39
CA VAL A 107 20.57 -1.85 6.35
C VAL A 107 19.12 -1.44 6.62
N ASP A 108 18.80 -1.18 7.89
CA ASP A 108 17.51 -0.65 8.28
C ASP A 108 17.34 0.77 7.72
N VAL A 109 16.24 1.01 7.05
CA VAL A 109 15.90 2.32 6.51
C VAL A 109 14.63 2.82 7.18
N THR A 110 14.51 4.14 7.33
CA THR A 110 13.28 4.73 7.85
C THR A 110 12.16 4.41 6.86
N SER A 111 11.27 3.52 7.27
CA SER A 111 10.18 3.04 6.42
C SER A 111 9.34 4.21 5.90
N GLN A 112 9.16 4.26 4.60
CA GLN A 112 8.16 5.12 3.96
C GLN A 112 6.79 4.41 3.92
N THR A 113 6.76 3.11 4.23
CA THR A 113 5.52 2.36 4.39
C THR A 113 4.87 2.78 5.69
N GLN A 114 3.63 3.26 5.63
CA GLN A 114 2.86 3.67 6.82
C GLN A 114 2.27 2.47 7.58
N GLU A 115 2.61 1.27 7.18
CA GLU A 115 2.12 0.04 7.79
C GLU A 115 2.77 -0.19 9.16
N VAL A 116 1.94 -0.24 10.19
CA VAL A 116 2.39 -0.49 11.56
C VAL A 116 2.94 -1.92 11.66
N GLY A 117 4.17 -2.05 12.16
CA GLY A 117 4.80 -3.36 12.39
C GLY A 117 5.57 -3.93 11.20
N VAL A 118 5.79 -3.14 10.15
CA VAL A 118 6.67 -3.50 9.04
C VAL A 118 8.07 -2.96 9.30
N GLN A 119 9.08 -3.84 9.24
CA GLN A 119 10.49 -3.45 9.24
C GLN A 119 10.99 -3.40 7.80
N ASP A 120 11.63 -2.30 7.42
CA ASP A 120 12.12 -2.01 6.09
C ASP A 120 13.65 -2.04 6.04
N LEU A 121 14.20 -2.91 5.22
CA LEU A 121 15.63 -3.10 5.06
C LEU A 121 16.02 -3.01 3.59
N VAL A 122 17.15 -2.38 3.29
CA VAL A 122 17.67 -2.26 1.91
C VAL A 122 19.09 -2.79 1.81
N LEU A 123 19.36 -3.49 0.72
CA LEU A 123 20.66 -3.93 0.29
C LEU A 123 20.90 -3.49 -1.15
N GLU A 124 21.72 -2.46 -1.34
CA GLU A 124 22.13 -2.00 -2.66
C GLU A 124 23.40 -2.74 -3.12
N PHE A 125 23.43 -3.17 -4.38
CA PHE A 125 24.57 -3.90 -4.96
C PHE A 125 25.34 -3.04 -5.96
N ASP A 126 24.63 -2.33 -6.85
CA ASP A 126 25.23 -1.51 -7.91
C ASP A 126 24.30 -0.34 -8.27
N LEU A 127 24.88 0.75 -8.76
CA LEU A 127 24.16 1.93 -9.21
C LEU A 127 23.98 2.00 -10.74
N ASP A 128 24.83 1.27 -11.52
CA ASP A 128 24.71 1.21 -12.97
C ASP A 128 25.27 -0.13 -13.51
N PRO A 129 24.41 -1.09 -13.92
CA PRO A 129 22.94 -1.06 -13.83
C PRO A 129 22.44 -1.07 -12.37
N TYR A 130 21.42 -0.30 -12.07
CA TYR A 130 20.88 -0.27 -10.71
C TYR A 130 20.36 -1.63 -10.28
N THR A 131 20.90 -2.14 -9.19
CA THR A 131 20.50 -3.41 -8.58
C THR A 131 20.41 -3.26 -7.08
N ALA A 132 19.25 -3.60 -6.52
CA ALA A 132 19.02 -3.57 -5.09
C ALA A 132 17.96 -4.60 -4.69
N ASP A 133 17.99 -5.02 -3.45
CA ASP A 133 16.90 -5.77 -2.81
C ASP A 133 16.39 -4.96 -1.62
N ARG A 134 15.07 -4.74 -1.55
CA ARG A 134 14.38 -4.15 -0.41
C ARG A 134 13.53 -5.22 0.25
N TYR A 135 13.62 -5.31 1.57
CA TYR A 135 12.92 -6.32 2.35
C TYR A 135 11.95 -5.65 3.30
N LEU A 136 10.70 -6.04 3.24
CA LEU A 136 9.64 -5.60 4.12
C LEU A 136 9.21 -6.78 4.98
N LEU A 137 9.64 -6.78 6.26
CA LEU A 137 9.40 -7.86 7.20
C LEU A 137 8.19 -7.52 8.07
N PHE A 138 7.27 -8.47 8.20
CA PHE A 138 6.06 -8.34 9.00
C PHE A 138 5.68 -9.70 9.62
N PRO A 139 4.73 -9.73 10.56
CA PRO A 139 4.32 -10.98 11.20
C PRO A 139 3.89 -12.04 10.18
N GLY A 140 4.58 -13.18 10.21
CA GLY A 140 4.28 -14.36 9.38
C GLY A 140 4.72 -14.29 7.93
N GLY A 141 5.38 -13.21 7.48
CA GLY A 141 5.83 -13.08 6.10
C GLY A 141 6.93 -12.04 5.90
N CYS A 142 7.46 -12.06 4.69
CA CYS A 142 8.40 -11.07 4.19
C CYS A 142 8.16 -10.85 2.70
N VAL A 143 8.13 -9.60 2.29
CA VAL A 143 8.14 -9.24 0.87
C VAL A 143 9.53 -8.73 0.49
N THR A 144 10.04 -9.22 -0.64
CA THR A 144 11.25 -8.72 -1.26
C THR A 144 10.90 -8.00 -2.55
N TYR A 145 11.33 -6.73 -2.67
CA TYR A 145 11.38 -6.01 -3.95
C TYR A 145 12.79 -6.13 -4.48
N ARG A 146 12.94 -6.81 -5.61
CA ARG A 146 14.22 -6.98 -6.28
C ARG A 146 14.29 -6.11 -7.52
N TYR A 147 15.10 -5.07 -7.48
CA TYR A 147 15.32 -4.16 -8.59
C TYR A 147 16.45 -4.68 -9.47
N ARG A 148 16.21 -4.75 -10.78
CA ARG A 148 17.19 -5.18 -11.79
C ARG A 148 16.96 -4.33 -13.04
N PHE A 149 17.53 -3.12 -13.01
CA PHE A 149 17.30 -2.16 -14.09
C PHE A 149 18.26 -2.39 -15.24
N ALA A 150 17.85 -1.99 -16.44
CA ALA A 150 18.73 -1.95 -17.60
C ALA A 150 19.85 -0.93 -17.40
N ALA A 151 21.00 -1.16 -18.04
CA ALA A 151 22.11 -0.21 -17.99
C ALA A 151 21.70 1.18 -18.47
N GLY A 152 22.13 2.21 -17.74
CA GLY A 152 21.77 3.60 -18.00
C GLY A 152 20.37 4.03 -17.53
N ALA A 153 19.58 3.14 -16.89
CA ALA A 153 18.32 3.51 -16.26
C ALA A 153 18.57 4.24 -14.94
N GLU A 154 17.76 5.26 -14.67
CA GLU A 154 17.91 6.07 -13.46
C GLU A 154 17.48 5.29 -12.20
N PRO A 155 18.30 5.25 -11.12
CA PRO A 155 17.93 4.60 -9.86
C PRO A 155 16.63 5.15 -9.24
N ALA A 156 16.29 6.41 -9.50
CA ALA A 156 15.08 7.06 -9.02
C ALA A 156 13.77 6.36 -9.48
N LEU A 157 13.83 5.55 -10.56
CA LEU A 157 12.69 4.74 -11.00
C LEU A 157 12.24 3.70 -9.97
N ALA A 158 13.12 3.33 -9.01
CA ALA A 158 12.74 2.49 -7.89
C ALA A 158 11.66 3.13 -7.01
N LEU A 159 11.73 4.47 -6.80
CA LEU A 159 10.70 5.18 -6.04
C LEU A 159 9.34 5.20 -6.75
N GLU A 160 9.34 5.27 -8.08
CA GLU A 160 8.10 5.17 -8.85
C GLU A 160 7.46 3.78 -8.72
N ALA A 161 8.28 2.72 -8.76
CA ALA A 161 7.81 1.36 -8.54
C ALA A 161 7.29 1.17 -7.11
N ASP A 162 8.00 1.71 -6.10
CA ASP A 162 7.58 1.63 -4.70
C ASP A 162 6.23 2.30 -4.44
N GLN A 163 5.97 3.42 -5.11
CA GLN A 163 4.70 4.14 -5.01
C GLN A 163 3.53 3.38 -5.65
N ALA A 164 3.81 2.48 -6.58
CA ALA A 164 2.81 1.63 -7.21
C ALA A 164 2.45 0.40 -6.38
N LEU A 165 3.27 0.07 -5.38
CA LEU A 165 3.17 -1.14 -4.59
C LEU A 165 2.64 -0.81 -3.19
N THR A 166 1.70 -1.61 -2.73
CA THR A 166 1.08 -1.48 -1.42
C THR A 166 0.78 -2.85 -0.82
N PHE A 167 0.10 -2.89 0.32
CA PHE A 167 -0.25 -4.12 1.00
C PHE A 167 -1.75 -4.20 1.28
N GLY A 168 -2.35 -5.34 0.94
CA GLY A 168 -3.66 -5.71 1.43
C GLY A 168 -3.54 -6.47 2.76
N GLN A 169 -4.45 -6.19 3.68
CA GLN A 169 -4.57 -6.96 4.91
C GLN A 169 -5.20 -8.33 4.58
N ARG A 170 -4.53 -9.42 5.00
CA ARG A 170 -5.09 -10.76 4.81
C ARG A 170 -6.48 -10.90 5.46
N SER A 171 -6.73 -10.26 6.59
CA SER A 171 -8.03 -10.30 7.27
C SER A 171 -9.17 -9.76 6.40
N THR A 172 -8.92 -8.72 5.62
CA THR A 172 -9.89 -8.17 4.65
C THR A 172 -10.18 -9.18 3.54
N LEU A 173 -9.14 -9.84 3.01
CA LEU A 173 -9.31 -10.88 2.00
C LEU A 173 -10.09 -12.09 2.51
N VAL A 174 -9.91 -12.48 3.79
CA VAL A 174 -10.70 -13.57 4.41
C VAL A 174 -12.18 -13.26 4.35
N ALA A 175 -12.58 -12.04 4.73
CA ALA A 175 -13.98 -11.62 4.70
C ALA A 175 -14.54 -11.61 3.28
N LEU A 176 -13.78 -11.08 2.32
CA LEU A 176 -14.17 -11.04 0.90
C LEU A 176 -14.40 -12.45 0.33
N VAL A 177 -13.48 -13.38 0.60
CA VAL A 177 -13.54 -14.77 0.08
C VAL A 177 -14.73 -15.53 0.67
N GLU A 178 -15.06 -15.28 1.93
CA GLU A 178 -16.23 -15.86 2.57
C GLU A 178 -17.53 -15.30 1.96
N GLU A 179 -17.60 -13.99 1.76
CA GLU A 179 -18.79 -13.30 1.26
C GLU A 179 -19.06 -13.63 -0.23
N GLU A 180 -18.03 -13.55 -1.08
CA GLU A 180 -18.21 -13.72 -2.53
C GLU A 180 -18.20 -15.16 -3.00
N PHE A 181 -17.40 -16.02 -2.37
CA PHE A 181 -17.18 -17.39 -2.84
C PHE A 181 -17.70 -18.46 -1.87
N GLY A 182 -18.10 -18.10 -0.65
CA GLY A 182 -18.49 -19.05 0.39
C GLY A 182 -17.35 -19.98 0.81
N LEU A 183 -16.10 -19.56 0.63
CA LEU A 183 -14.90 -20.31 0.92
C LEU A 183 -14.22 -19.78 2.18
N THR A 184 -13.50 -20.66 2.89
CA THR A 184 -12.69 -20.27 4.05
C THR A 184 -11.22 -20.20 3.67
N LEU A 185 -10.62 -19.02 3.80
CA LEU A 185 -9.19 -18.83 3.60
C LEU A 185 -8.45 -19.25 4.88
N CYS A 186 -7.46 -20.13 4.78
CA CYS A 186 -6.73 -20.69 5.93
C CYS A 186 -5.48 -19.87 6.28
N GLY A 187 -5.03 -19.97 7.55
CA GLY A 187 -3.79 -19.37 8.05
C GLY A 187 -3.91 -17.87 8.42
N ALA A 188 -2.88 -17.29 9.02
CA ALA A 188 -2.70 -15.90 9.43
C ALA A 188 -3.99 -15.13 9.80
N GLY A 189 -4.67 -15.54 10.88
CA GLY A 189 -5.92 -14.93 11.35
C GLY A 189 -7.20 -15.56 10.82
N ALA A 190 -7.12 -16.49 9.86
CA ALA A 190 -8.19 -17.37 9.47
C ALA A 190 -8.12 -18.70 10.25
N PRO A 191 -9.19 -19.52 10.26
CA PRO A 191 -9.12 -20.87 10.82
C PRO A 191 -7.98 -21.67 10.18
N PRO A 192 -7.29 -22.55 10.94
CA PRO A 192 -6.31 -23.43 10.33
C PRO A 192 -6.98 -24.30 9.24
N CYS A 193 -6.30 -24.45 8.11
CA CYS A 193 -6.72 -25.44 7.13
C CYS A 193 -6.69 -26.82 7.79
N VAL A 194 -7.80 -27.52 7.73
CA VAL A 194 -7.82 -28.93 8.11
C VAL A 194 -7.06 -29.65 6.99
N ASP A 195 -5.91 -30.24 7.34
CA ASP A 195 -5.18 -31.08 6.39
C ASP A 195 -6.17 -32.09 5.83
N GLY A 196 -6.44 -31.97 4.52
CA GLY A 196 -7.35 -32.86 3.84
C GLY A 196 -6.79 -34.28 3.92
N SER A 197 -7.44 -35.10 4.76
CA SER A 197 -7.22 -36.54 4.83
C SER A 197 -7.81 -37.23 3.60
#